data_dd5cdf39087c0cdc9269a43ca3f3995a
#
_entry.id   dd5cdf39087c0cdc9269a43ca3f3995a
#
_cell.length_a   1.000
_cell.length_b   1.000
_cell.length_c   1.000
_cell.angle_alpha   90.00
_cell.angle_beta   90.00
_cell.angle_gamma   90.00
#
_symmetry.space_group_name_H-M   'P 1'
#
loop_
_entity.id
_entity.type
_entity.pdbx_description
1 polymer ?
#
loop_
_entity_poly.entity_id
_entity_poly.type
_entity_poly.pdbx_seq_one_letter_code
_entity_poly.pdbx_strand_id
1 'polypeptide(L)'
;MRIGYDGKRAVQNFTGLGNYSRYVVQSLSAFAPENEYWLYAPVHRENQQLSSMVAESRGTVSVHYPSYWLWRGMTSLWRVGGIRRTLKRDNIQLFHGLSNELPLTIHRVREVKSVVTVHDLIFLRLSHCFSLVDRLIYNYKCRYACKHADHIIAVSECTKRDIIHYYGIPADKISVIYQGCSSLYACRVGKDKRKEVMRSYRLPERYILSVGTIEERKNALAIVKALEYLPDELHFVLVGRPTAYIHQLKEFMTKAGLQDRVHFLHGIPSDDLPAIYQSAETFVYPSVYEGFGIPILEALHSGIPVVAATGSCLEEAGGEHSLYVSPHDVEGLAAAIARTQEPSLRATMIEEGLKWAQRF
;
A
#
# COMPACT_ATOMS: atom_id res chain seq x y z
N MET A 1 14.47 -22.72 10.61
CA MET A 1 13.03 -22.80 10.96
C MET A 1 12.20 -22.84 9.70
N ARG A 2 11.06 -23.56 9.68
CA ARG A 2 10.11 -23.54 8.55
C ARG A 2 9.00 -22.55 8.81
N ILE A 3 8.92 -21.51 7.97
CA ILE A 3 7.95 -20.43 8.09
C ILE A 3 6.96 -20.54 6.92
N GLY A 4 5.68 -20.77 7.26
CA GLY A 4 4.60 -20.79 6.28
C GLY A 4 3.94 -19.43 6.15
N TYR A 5 3.56 -19.05 4.94
CA TYR A 5 2.86 -17.80 4.65
C TYR A 5 1.54 -18.05 3.93
N ASP A 6 0.54 -17.20 4.19
CA ASP A 6 -0.59 -17.09 3.26
C ASP A 6 -0.13 -16.43 1.96
N GLY A 7 0.23 -17.27 0.98
CA GLY A 7 0.78 -16.86 -0.31
C GLY A 7 -0.24 -16.32 -1.31
N LYS A 8 -1.54 -16.27 -0.98
CA LYS A 8 -2.60 -15.84 -1.92
C LYS A 8 -2.28 -14.48 -2.55
N ARG A 9 -1.90 -13.49 -1.73
CA ARG A 9 -1.62 -12.13 -2.22
C ARG A 9 -0.31 -12.07 -3.00
N ALA A 10 0.73 -12.77 -2.56
CA ALA A 10 2.01 -12.82 -3.26
C ALA A 10 1.87 -13.38 -4.69
N VAL A 11 1.01 -14.40 -4.88
CA VAL A 11 0.78 -15.07 -6.17
C VAL A 11 -0.21 -14.32 -7.05
N GLN A 12 -1.34 -13.84 -6.50
CA GLN A 12 -2.51 -13.41 -7.27
C GLN A 12 -2.72 -11.89 -7.32
N ASN A 13 -1.99 -11.11 -6.51
CA ASN A 13 -2.21 -9.69 -6.39
C ASN A 13 -0.99 -8.90 -6.92
N PHE A 14 -1.24 -7.95 -7.83
CA PHE A 14 -0.22 -7.11 -8.46
C PHE A 14 -0.23 -5.66 -7.92
N THR A 15 -0.96 -5.41 -6.83
CA THR A 15 -1.07 -4.11 -6.16
C THR A 15 -0.40 -4.14 -4.79
N GLY A 16 -0.59 -3.11 -3.98
CA GLY A 16 0.10 -2.90 -2.69
C GLY A 16 0.20 -4.14 -1.78
N LEU A 17 -0.91 -4.89 -1.59
CA LEU A 17 -0.88 -6.10 -0.75
C LEU A 17 -0.02 -7.24 -1.32
N GLY A 18 0.00 -7.36 -2.65
CA GLY A 18 0.87 -8.34 -3.32
C GLY A 18 2.34 -7.95 -3.22
N ASN A 19 2.64 -6.66 -3.46
CA ASN A 19 3.98 -6.10 -3.33
C ASN A 19 4.50 -6.27 -1.89
N TYR A 20 3.70 -5.91 -0.89
CA TYR A 20 4.03 -6.14 0.51
C TYR A 20 4.34 -7.62 0.81
N SER A 21 3.48 -8.53 0.33
CA SER A 21 3.65 -9.96 0.61
C SER A 21 4.96 -10.50 0.03
N ARG A 22 5.32 -10.09 -1.18
CA ARG A 22 6.60 -10.46 -1.82
C ARG A 22 7.79 -9.82 -1.11
N TYR A 23 7.68 -8.51 -0.80
CA TYR A 23 8.73 -7.75 -0.11
C TYR A 23 9.09 -8.37 1.24
N VAL A 24 8.10 -8.70 2.08
CA VAL A 24 8.34 -9.31 3.41
C VAL A 24 9.08 -10.65 3.27
N VAL A 25 8.66 -11.52 2.36
CA VAL A 25 9.31 -12.82 2.17
C VAL A 25 10.73 -12.65 1.64
N GLN A 26 10.94 -11.76 0.65
CA GLN A 26 12.25 -11.46 0.10
C GLN A 26 13.20 -10.90 1.17
N SER A 27 12.75 -9.91 1.93
CA SER A 27 13.53 -9.30 3.00
C SER A 27 13.91 -10.30 4.08
N LEU A 28 12.96 -11.08 4.58
CA LEU A 28 13.24 -12.10 5.59
C LEU A 28 14.20 -13.19 5.06
N SER A 29 14.07 -13.59 3.79
CA SER A 29 15.00 -14.54 3.19
C SER A 29 16.42 -13.99 3.04
N ALA A 30 16.55 -12.66 2.93
CA ALA A 30 17.85 -12.00 2.85
C ALA A 30 18.52 -11.86 4.24
N PHE A 31 17.72 -11.53 5.27
CA PHE A 31 18.22 -11.34 6.63
C PHE A 31 18.40 -12.61 7.44
N ALA A 32 17.63 -13.67 7.14
CA ALA A 32 17.68 -14.96 7.83
C ALA A 32 17.66 -16.13 6.82
N PRO A 33 18.69 -16.25 5.97
CA PRO A 33 18.74 -17.21 4.88
C PRO A 33 18.78 -18.68 5.32
N GLU A 34 19.04 -18.92 6.59
CA GLU A 34 19.03 -20.27 7.20
C GLU A 34 17.62 -20.83 7.39
N ASN A 35 16.58 -20.03 7.21
CA ASN A 35 15.19 -20.46 7.31
C ASN A 35 14.64 -20.90 5.95
N GLU A 36 13.58 -21.72 5.99
CA GLU A 36 12.80 -22.13 4.82
C GLU A 36 11.49 -21.33 4.78
N TYR A 37 11.19 -20.70 3.66
CA TYR A 37 10.05 -19.82 3.45
C TYR A 37 9.03 -20.46 2.50
N TRP A 38 7.88 -20.87 3.02
CA TRP A 38 6.87 -21.66 2.32
C TRP A 38 5.61 -20.83 2.06
N LEU A 39 5.37 -20.43 0.80
CA LEU A 39 4.17 -19.70 0.42
C LEU A 39 3.04 -20.64 0.03
N TYR A 40 1.99 -20.69 0.80
CA TYR A 40 0.81 -21.49 0.53
C TYR A 40 -0.22 -20.69 -0.28
N ALA A 41 -0.40 -21.02 -1.55
CA ALA A 41 -1.34 -20.34 -2.43
C ALA A 41 -2.50 -21.27 -2.87
N PRO A 42 -3.74 -20.75 -2.95
CA PRO A 42 -4.89 -21.59 -3.30
C PRO A 42 -4.91 -22.01 -4.77
N VAL A 43 -4.38 -21.17 -5.67
CA VAL A 43 -4.40 -21.37 -7.12
C VAL A 43 -3.08 -20.95 -7.72
N HIS A 44 -2.59 -21.71 -8.69
CA HIS A 44 -1.44 -21.33 -9.51
C HIS A 44 -1.82 -20.15 -10.43
N ARG A 45 -0.96 -19.16 -10.48
CA ARG A 45 -1.04 -18.06 -11.45
C ARG A 45 0.37 -17.65 -11.84
N GLU A 46 0.59 -17.47 -13.13
CA GLU A 46 1.84 -16.89 -13.62
C GLU A 46 1.99 -15.47 -13.08
N ASN A 47 3.14 -15.22 -12.47
CA ASN A 47 3.46 -13.94 -11.86
C ASN A 47 4.98 -13.72 -11.92
N GLN A 48 5.39 -12.91 -12.90
CA GLN A 48 6.80 -12.61 -13.12
C GLN A 48 7.46 -11.99 -11.89
N GLN A 49 6.76 -11.08 -11.17
CA GLN A 49 7.30 -10.47 -9.95
C GLN A 49 7.56 -11.50 -8.84
N LEU A 50 6.70 -12.53 -8.74
CA LEU A 50 6.91 -13.63 -7.81
C LEU A 50 8.10 -14.49 -8.23
N SER A 51 8.20 -14.81 -9.52
CA SER A 51 9.30 -15.62 -10.06
C SER A 51 10.65 -14.92 -9.88
N SER A 52 10.73 -13.60 -10.15
CA SER A 52 11.93 -12.81 -9.89
C SER A 52 12.28 -12.80 -8.40
N MET A 53 11.30 -12.55 -7.52
CA MET A 53 11.50 -12.56 -6.07
C MET A 53 12.04 -13.90 -5.57
N VAL A 54 11.49 -15.02 -6.04
CA VAL A 54 11.99 -16.37 -5.67
C VAL A 54 13.41 -16.59 -6.16
N ALA A 55 13.72 -16.18 -7.38
CA ALA A 55 15.07 -16.33 -7.98
C ALA A 55 16.13 -15.46 -7.28
N GLU A 56 15.74 -14.27 -6.80
CA GLU A 56 16.63 -13.32 -6.13
C GLU A 56 16.76 -13.56 -4.62
N SER A 57 15.93 -14.44 -4.05
CA SER A 57 15.94 -14.74 -2.61
C SER A 57 17.21 -15.48 -2.21
N ARG A 58 17.83 -15.09 -1.09
CA ARG A 58 19.03 -15.73 -0.55
C ARG A 58 18.73 -17.02 0.22
N GLY A 59 17.57 -17.11 0.87
CA GLY A 59 17.09 -18.30 1.57
C GLY A 59 16.24 -19.19 0.66
N THR A 60 15.89 -20.39 1.14
CA THR A 60 15.02 -21.31 0.40
C THR A 60 13.57 -20.81 0.41
N VAL A 61 13.09 -20.28 -0.71
CA VAL A 61 11.71 -19.85 -0.91
C VAL A 61 11.00 -20.81 -1.86
N SER A 62 9.85 -21.33 -1.45
CA SER A 62 9.05 -22.27 -2.25
C SER A 62 7.56 -21.95 -2.23
N VAL A 63 6.86 -22.24 -3.34
CA VAL A 63 5.42 -21.99 -3.47
C VAL A 63 4.68 -23.32 -3.51
N HIS A 64 3.70 -23.46 -2.63
CA HIS A 64 2.96 -24.70 -2.42
C HIS A 64 1.47 -24.49 -2.72
N TYR A 65 0.91 -25.48 -3.41
CA TYR A 65 -0.51 -25.50 -3.81
C TYR A 65 -1.23 -26.72 -3.21
N PRO A 66 -2.58 -26.72 -3.15
CA PRO A 66 -3.33 -27.87 -2.71
C PRO A 66 -2.99 -29.12 -3.54
N SER A 67 -2.44 -30.15 -2.90
CA SER A 67 -2.01 -31.40 -3.59
C SER A 67 -3.16 -32.39 -3.81
N TYR A 68 -4.21 -32.36 -2.96
CA TYR A 68 -5.35 -33.27 -3.06
C TYR A 68 -6.33 -32.78 -4.12
N TRP A 69 -6.77 -33.68 -5.01
CA TRP A 69 -7.72 -33.40 -6.07
C TRP A 69 -9.03 -32.75 -5.56
N LEU A 70 -9.50 -33.15 -4.36
CA LEU A 70 -10.69 -32.59 -3.71
C LEU A 70 -10.62 -31.07 -3.50
N TRP A 71 -9.42 -30.54 -3.28
CA TRP A 71 -9.21 -29.12 -3.02
C TRP A 71 -9.03 -28.28 -4.28
N ARG A 72 -8.82 -28.91 -5.45
CA ARG A 72 -8.66 -28.18 -6.72
C ARG A 72 -9.92 -27.39 -7.10
N GLY A 73 -11.12 -27.91 -6.74
CA GLY A 73 -12.40 -27.21 -6.93
C GLY A 73 -12.83 -26.33 -5.73
N MET A 74 -12.22 -26.52 -4.55
CA MET A 74 -12.61 -25.85 -3.29
C MET A 74 -11.43 -25.10 -2.65
N THR A 75 -10.66 -24.42 -3.46
CA THR A 75 -9.38 -23.78 -3.04
C THR A 75 -9.55 -22.75 -1.91
N SER A 76 -10.68 -22.03 -1.90
CA SER A 76 -11.01 -21.09 -0.83
C SER A 76 -11.26 -21.82 0.50
N LEU A 77 -11.94 -22.95 0.49
CA LEU A 77 -12.19 -23.77 1.69
C LEU A 77 -10.89 -24.40 2.20
N TRP A 78 -10.01 -24.85 1.28
CA TRP A 78 -8.69 -25.33 1.66
C TRP A 78 -7.89 -24.25 2.42
N ARG A 79 -7.84 -23.03 1.89
CA ARG A 79 -7.13 -21.91 2.54
C ARG A 79 -7.72 -21.56 3.90
N VAL A 80 -9.05 -21.61 4.03
CA VAL A 80 -9.77 -21.24 5.27
C VAL A 80 -9.66 -22.32 6.35
N GLY A 81 -9.70 -23.59 5.98
CA GLY A 81 -9.78 -24.67 6.96
C GLY A 81 -8.92 -25.89 6.67
N GLY A 82 -8.81 -26.30 5.41
CA GLY A 82 -8.09 -27.51 4.99
C GLY A 82 -6.58 -27.44 5.18
N ILE A 83 -6.00 -26.24 5.12
CA ILE A 83 -4.56 -25.98 5.19
C ILE A 83 -3.90 -26.53 6.48
N ARG A 84 -4.63 -26.66 7.58
CA ARG A 84 -4.10 -27.14 8.86
C ARG A 84 -3.38 -28.49 8.75
N ARG A 85 -3.92 -29.43 7.94
CA ARG A 85 -3.30 -30.75 7.72
C ARG A 85 -1.99 -30.62 6.94
N THR A 86 -1.97 -29.69 6.00
CA THR A 86 -0.79 -29.36 5.20
C THR A 86 0.30 -28.78 6.09
N LEU A 87 -0.01 -27.81 6.96
CA LEU A 87 0.96 -27.19 7.89
C LEU A 87 1.59 -28.21 8.83
N LYS A 88 0.79 -29.16 9.35
CA LYS A 88 1.30 -30.27 10.19
C LYS A 88 2.20 -31.22 9.42
N ARG A 89 1.77 -31.69 8.24
CA ARG A 89 2.56 -32.60 7.39
C ARG A 89 3.91 -32.00 7.02
N ASP A 90 3.93 -30.69 6.71
CA ASP A 90 5.09 -29.96 6.23
C ASP A 90 5.97 -29.46 7.40
N ASN A 91 5.61 -29.80 8.66
CA ASN A 91 6.33 -29.39 9.87
C ASN A 91 6.56 -27.88 9.98
N ILE A 92 5.55 -27.07 9.63
CA ILE A 92 5.59 -25.62 9.77
C ILE A 92 5.60 -25.26 11.26
N GLN A 93 6.55 -24.39 11.64
CA GLN A 93 6.72 -23.95 13.03
C GLN A 93 6.06 -22.58 13.28
N LEU A 94 6.04 -21.72 12.27
CA LEU A 94 5.39 -20.41 12.31
C LEU A 94 4.57 -20.21 11.04
N PHE A 95 3.34 -19.73 11.19
CA PHE A 95 2.49 -19.36 10.06
C PHE A 95 2.14 -17.88 10.10
N HIS A 96 2.43 -17.17 9.02
CA HIS A 96 2.20 -15.73 8.91
C HIS A 96 1.10 -15.40 7.89
N GLY A 97 -0.02 -14.86 8.37
CA GLY A 97 -1.06 -14.28 7.54
C GLY A 97 -0.69 -12.86 7.11
N LEU A 98 -0.33 -12.66 5.85
CA LEU A 98 0.23 -11.41 5.33
C LEU A 98 -0.81 -10.30 5.03
N SER A 99 -2.11 -10.58 5.17
CA SER A 99 -3.15 -9.62 4.77
C SER A 99 -4.46 -9.79 5.54
N ASN A 100 -4.48 -9.34 6.80
CA ASN A 100 -5.65 -9.28 7.68
C ASN A 100 -6.34 -10.62 7.98
N GLU A 101 -5.81 -11.75 7.52
CA GLU A 101 -6.48 -13.04 7.59
C GLU A 101 -5.55 -14.15 8.09
N LEU A 102 -6.11 -15.07 8.88
CA LEU A 102 -5.55 -16.37 9.21
C LEU A 102 -6.55 -17.48 8.85
N PRO A 103 -6.09 -18.73 8.63
CA PRO A 103 -6.98 -19.87 8.52
C PRO A 103 -7.90 -19.98 9.74
N LEU A 104 -9.22 -20.15 9.56
CA LEU A 104 -10.18 -20.24 10.66
C LEU A 104 -9.97 -21.47 11.57
N THR A 105 -9.05 -22.34 11.21
CA THR A 105 -8.67 -23.52 12.01
C THR A 105 -7.26 -23.41 12.61
N ILE A 106 -6.62 -22.24 12.55
CA ILE A 106 -5.23 -22.07 13.03
C ILE A 106 -5.11 -22.39 14.52
N HIS A 107 -6.08 -22.01 15.34
CA HIS A 107 -6.13 -22.30 16.79
C HIS A 107 -6.13 -23.82 17.12
N ARG A 108 -6.40 -24.68 16.13
CA ARG A 108 -6.40 -26.15 16.27
C ARG A 108 -5.04 -26.79 15.92
N VAL A 109 -4.05 -25.98 15.60
CA VAL A 109 -2.69 -26.44 15.25
C VAL A 109 -1.73 -25.85 16.29
N ARG A 110 -1.76 -26.43 17.49
CA ARG A 110 -1.04 -25.90 18.66
C ARG A 110 0.48 -25.86 18.50
N GLU A 111 1.00 -26.72 17.61
CA GLU A 111 2.42 -26.82 17.30
C GLU A 111 2.93 -25.68 16.38
N VAL A 112 2.01 -24.96 15.74
CA VAL A 112 2.33 -23.87 14.83
C VAL A 112 2.03 -22.54 15.50
N LYS A 113 3.05 -21.72 15.72
CA LYS A 113 2.87 -20.33 16.12
C LYS A 113 2.29 -19.52 14.97
N SER A 114 1.51 -18.50 15.28
CA SER A 114 0.78 -17.73 14.27
C SER A 114 0.97 -16.22 14.44
N VAL A 115 1.30 -15.56 13.32
CA VAL A 115 1.40 -14.10 13.22
C VAL A 115 0.43 -13.61 12.16
N VAL A 116 -0.16 -12.45 12.35
CA VAL A 116 -0.96 -11.79 11.31
C VAL A 116 -0.52 -10.34 11.13
N THR A 117 -0.32 -9.92 9.88
CA THR A 117 -0.18 -8.51 9.55
C THR A 117 -1.56 -7.91 9.26
N VAL A 118 -1.88 -6.84 9.95
CA VAL A 118 -3.08 -6.03 9.74
C VAL A 118 -2.69 -4.73 9.08
N HIS A 119 -3.20 -4.51 7.86
CA HIS A 119 -2.90 -3.33 7.06
C HIS A 119 -3.78 -2.15 7.43
N ASP A 120 -5.06 -2.39 7.61
CA ASP A 120 -6.05 -1.38 7.97
C ASP A 120 -7.34 -2.01 8.49
N LEU A 121 -8.20 -1.17 9.05
CA LEU A 121 -9.58 -1.48 9.36
C LEU A 121 -10.53 -0.47 8.69
N ILE A 122 -10.19 -0.03 7.46
CA ILE A 122 -10.94 0.96 6.68
C ILE A 122 -12.41 0.55 6.54
N PHE A 123 -12.70 -0.75 6.38
CA PHE A 123 -14.06 -1.27 6.27
C PHE A 123 -14.93 -1.05 7.54
N LEU A 124 -14.31 -0.73 8.69
CA LEU A 124 -15.01 -0.31 9.91
C LEU A 124 -15.06 1.22 10.02
N ARG A 125 -13.99 1.91 9.68
CA ARG A 125 -13.83 3.36 9.75
C ARG A 125 -14.70 4.08 8.73
N LEU A 126 -14.63 3.66 7.48
CA LEU A 126 -15.34 4.20 6.32
C LEU A 126 -16.32 3.16 5.78
N SER A 127 -17.26 2.77 6.64
CA SER A 127 -18.20 1.68 6.34
C SER A 127 -19.06 1.91 5.09
N HIS A 128 -19.29 3.16 4.70
CA HIS A 128 -20.04 3.55 3.50
C HIS A 128 -19.29 3.23 2.20
N CYS A 129 -17.97 3.06 2.23
CA CYS A 129 -17.17 2.66 1.07
C CYS A 129 -17.24 1.16 0.74
N PHE A 130 -17.95 0.36 1.54
CA PHE A 130 -18.00 -1.10 1.40
C PHE A 130 -19.44 -1.60 1.41
N SER A 131 -19.71 -2.67 0.63
CA SER A 131 -20.98 -3.37 0.76
C SER A 131 -21.15 -3.98 2.18
N LEU A 132 -22.39 -4.11 2.64
CA LEU A 132 -22.66 -4.72 3.95
C LEU A 132 -22.08 -6.13 4.05
N VAL A 133 -22.18 -6.92 2.98
CA VAL A 133 -21.69 -8.30 2.94
C VAL A 133 -20.16 -8.35 3.02
N ASP A 134 -19.46 -7.52 2.23
CA ASP A 134 -18.00 -7.47 2.27
C ASP A 134 -17.51 -7.02 3.64
N ARG A 135 -18.15 -6.00 4.23
CA ARG A 135 -17.82 -5.50 5.56
C ARG A 135 -17.96 -6.57 6.62
N LEU A 136 -19.04 -7.34 6.61
CA LEU A 136 -19.25 -8.44 7.56
C LEU A 136 -18.20 -9.55 7.40
N ILE A 137 -17.88 -9.93 6.15
CA ILE A 137 -16.88 -10.95 5.86
C ILE A 137 -15.48 -10.49 6.29
N TYR A 138 -15.09 -9.27 5.93
CA TYR A 138 -13.78 -8.71 6.30
C TYR A 138 -13.65 -8.57 7.82
N ASN A 139 -14.68 -8.03 8.47
CA ASN A 139 -14.71 -7.89 9.92
C ASN A 139 -14.60 -9.23 10.63
N TYR A 140 -15.38 -10.24 10.20
CA TYR A 140 -15.32 -11.57 10.80
C TYR A 140 -13.92 -12.18 10.69
N LYS A 141 -13.31 -12.14 9.51
CA LYS A 141 -12.00 -12.73 9.25
C LYS A 141 -10.89 -12.01 9.99
N CYS A 142 -10.87 -10.67 9.93
CA CYS A 142 -9.85 -9.86 10.59
C CYS A 142 -9.95 -9.98 12.11
N ARG A 143 -11.15 -9.87 12.67
CA ARG A 143 -11.39 -10.06 14.11
C ARG A 143 -10.97 -11.45 14.58
N TYR A 144 -11.30 -12.50 13.80
CA TYR A 144 -10.87 -13.86 14.09
C TYR A 144 -9.35 -13.96 14.10
N ALA A 145 -8.68 -13.43 13.07
CA ALA A 145 -7.23 -13.45 12.95
C ALA A 145 -6.56 -12.75 14.15
N CYS A 146 -7.00 -11.53 14.48
CA CYS A 146 -6.48 -10.78 15.62
C CYS A 146 -6.68 -11.51 16.97
N LYS A 147 -7.85 -12.15 17.15
CA LYS A 147 -8.14 -12.88 18.38
C LYS A 147 -7.26 -14.12 18.54
N HIS A 148 -7.04 -14.87 17.46
CA HIS A 148 -6.41 -16.20 17.50
C HIS A 148 -4.93 -16.22 17.11
N ALA A 149 -4.37 -15.15 16.54
CA ALA A 149 -2.93 -15.03 16.35
C ALA A 149 -2.18 -15.08 17.68
N ASP A 150 -0.99 -15.66 17.71
CA ASP A 150 -0.08 -15.52 18.85
C ASP A 150 0.46 -14.09 18.94
N HIS A 151 0.71 -13.44 17.78
CA HIS A 151 1.16 -12.04 17.70
C HIS A 151 0.58 -11.33 16.48
N ILE A 152 0.45 -10.00 16.57
CA ILE A 152 -0.09 -9.14 15.52
C ILE A 152 0.96 -8.12 15.11
N ILE A 153 1.14 -7.95 13.83
CA ILE A 153 1.90 -6.85 13.24
C ILE A 153 0.89 -5.82 12.72
N ALA A 154 0.91 -4.62 13.25
CA ALA A 154 0.20 -3.46 12.70
C ALA A 154 1.16 -2.64 11.83
N VAL A 155 0.72 -2.19 10.66
CA VAL A 155 1.59 -1.45 9.72
C VAL A 155 1.76 0.03 10.10
N SER A 156 1.05 0.48 11.14
CA SER A 156 1.15 1.84 11.69
C SER A 156 0.62 1.88 13.13
N GLU A 157 0.98 2.92 13.88
CA GLU A 157 0.37 3.19 15.19
C GLU A 157 -1.13 3.45 15.07
N CYS A 158 -1.55 4.10 13.97
CA CYS A 158 -2.95 4.29 13.65
C CYS A 158 -3.70 2.95 13.54
N THR A 159 -3.17 1.99 12.78
CA THR A 159 -3.72 0.64 12.66
C THR A 159 -3.73 -0.09 14.00
N LYS A 160 -2.68 0.06 14.83
CA LYS A 160 -2.63 -0.50 16.19
C LYS A 160 -3.75 0.07 17.06
N ARG A 161 -3.94 1.38 17.06
CA ARG A 161 -5.05 2.03 17.79
C ARG A 161 -6.42 1.50 17.34
N ASP A 162 -6.62 1.31 16.04
CA ASP A 162 -7.86 0.74 15.51
C ASP A 162 -8.09 -0.70 15.96
N ILE A 163 -7.07 -1.55 15.93
CA ILE A 163 -7.17 -2.94 16.42
C ILE A 163 -7.59 -2.98 17.89
N ILE A 164 -6.97 -2.15 18.72
CA ILE A 164 -7.32 -2.02 20.15
C ILE A 164 -8.77 -1.53 20.29
N HIS A 165 -9.12 -0.47 19.60
CA HIS A 165 -10.44 0.17 19.70
C HIS A 165 -11.58 -0.74 19.24
N TYR A 166 -11.48 -1.34 18.06
CA TYR A 166 -12.58 -2.12 17.48
C TYR A 166 -12.65 -3.56 17.96
N TYR A 167 -11.50 -4.14 18.33
CA TYR A 167 -11.44 -5.58 18.67
C TYR A 167 -11.08 -5.86 20.12
N GLY A 168 -10.69 -4.86 20.91
CA GLY A 168 -10.31 -5.01 22.32
C GLY A 168 -9.06 -5.88 22.49
N ILE A 169 -8.15 -5.90 21.53
CA ILE A 169 -6.92 -6.69 21.60
C ILE A 169 -5.93 -5.98 22.52
N PRO A 170 -5.27 -6.70 23.45
CA PRO A 170 -4.24 -6.11 24.31
C PRO A 170 -3.06 -5.54 23.53
N ALA A 171 -2.55 -4.38 23.95
CA ALA A 171 -1.51 -3.64 23.25
C ALA A 171 -0.16 -4.38 23.15
N ASP A 172 0.15 -5.22 24.14
CA ASP A 172 1.34 -6.07 24.21
C ASP A 172 1.35 -7.20 23.18
N LYS A 173 0.17 -7.57 22.66
CA LYS A 173 0.01 -8.53 21.57
C LYS A 173 0.30 -7.92 20.20
N ILE A 174 0.48 -6.58 20.09
CA ILE A 174 0.58 -5.85 18.83
C ILE A 174 1.91 -5.11 18.75
N SER A 175 2.75 -5.49 17.80
CA SER A 175 3.92 -4.69 17.40
C SER A 175 3.61 -3.85 16.17
N VAL A 176 4.10 -2.62 16.16
CA VAL A 176 4.07 -1.78 14.95
C VAL A 176 5.34 -2.03 14.17
N ILE A 177 5.18 -2.43 12.90
CA ILE A 177 6.28 -2.58 11.94
C ILE A 177 5.86 -1.84 10.68
N TYR A 178 6.49 -0.70 10.46
CA TYR A 178 6.22 0.14 9.32
C TYR A 178 6.57 -0.55 8.00
N GLN A 179 5.91 -0.13 6.93
CA GLN A 179 6.18 -0.64 5.59
C GLN A 179 7.28 0.19 4.93
N GLY A 180 8.16 -0.48 4.20
CA GLY A 180 9.08 0.18 3.29
C GLY A 180 8.50 0.32 1.89
N CYS A 181 9.22 1.00 1.01
CA CYS A 181 8.90 1.04 -0.41
C CYS A 181 10.06 0.50 -1.25
N SER A 182 9.84 0.39 -2.57
CA SER A 182 10.87 -0.08 -3.49
C SER A 182 12.07 0.88 -3.54
N SER A 183 13.29 0.34 -3.50
CA SER A 183 14.53 1.11 -3.66
C SER A 183 14.66 1.82 -5.01
N LEU A 184 13.84 1.47 -6.00
CA LEU A 184 13.77 2.15 -7.30
C LEU A 184 13.50 3.65 -7.16
N TYR A 185 12.70 4.06 -6.17
CA TYR A 185 12.38 5.47 -5.95
C TYR A 185 13.55 6.28 -5.37
N ALA A 186 14.47 5.63 -4.67
CA ALA A 186 15.69 6.27 -4.16
C ALA A 186 16.76 6.43 -5.25
N CYS A 187 16.66 5.70 -6.36
CA CYS A 187 17.57 5.82 -7.49
C CYS A 187 17.23 7.04 -8.34
N ARG A 188 18.24 7.89 -8.60
CA ARG A 188 18.06 9.04 -9.52
C ARG A 188 17.92 8.57 -10.95
N VAL A 189 16.78 8.85 -11.57
CA VAL A 189 16.53 8.55 -12.99
C VAL A 189 17.28 9.57 -13.86
N GLY A 190 18.02 9.08 -14.86
CA GLY A 190 18.78 9.93 -15.78
C GLY A 190 17.88 10.92 -16.54
N LYS A 191 18.43 12.10 -16.87
CA LYS A 191 17.69 13.19 -17.53
C LYS A 191 17.02 12.73 -18.84
N ASP A 192 17.70 11.92 -19.63
CA ASP A 192 17.17 11.46 -20.93
C ASP A 192 16.01 10.51 -20.74
N LYS A 193 16.11 9.55 -19.80
CA LYS A 193 14.99 8.65 -19.46
C LYS A 193 13.79 9.42 -18.92
N ARG A 194 14.00 10.42 -18.07
CA ARG A 194 12.90 11.27 -17.57
C ARG A 194 12.21 11.99 -18.73
N LYS A 195 12.96 12.59 -19.67
CA LYS A 195 12.41 13.25 -20.86
C LYS A 195 11.65 12.28 -21.75
N GLU A 196 12.16 11.06 -21.93
CA GLU A 196 11.48 9.99 -22.66
C GLU A 196 10.13 9.66 -22.02
N VAL A 197 10.10 9.40 -20.73
CA VAL A 197 8.88 9.09 -19.97
C VAL A 197 7.88 10.24 -20.03
N MET A 198 8.33 11.49 -19.80
CA MET A 198 7.49 12.69 -19.92
C MET A 198 6.80 12.79 -21.29
N ARG A 199 7.55 12.53 -22.36
CA ARG A 199 7.02 12.54 -23.74
C ARG A 199 6.06 11.37 -24.01
N SER A 200 6.43 10.18 -23.58
CA SER A 200 5.64 8.95 -23.82
C SER A 200 4.25 9.05 -23.22
N TYR A 201 4.13 9.65 -22.02
CA TYR A 201 2.86 9.85 -21.34
C TYR A 201 2.26 11.25 -21.57
N ARG A 202 2.87 12.11 -22.41
CA ARG A 202 2.42 13.48 -22.70
C ARG A 202 2.18 14.28 -21.42
N LEU A 203 3.12 14.16 -20.47
CA LEU A 203 3.01 14.87 -19.20
C LEU A 203 3.26 16.36 -19.37
N PRO A 204 2.56 17.22 -18.62
CA PRO A 204 2.79 18.67 -18.63
C PRO A 204 4.16 18.97 -18.00
N GLU A 205 4.69 20.15 -18.30
CA GLU A 205 5.98 20.59 -17.78
C GLU A 205 5.96 20.79 -16.27
N ARG A 206 4.84 21.36 -15.75
CA ARG A 206 4.64 21.62 -14.33
C ARG A 206 3.41 20.88 -13.81
N TYR A 207 3.60 20.00 -12.83
CA TYR A 207 2.47 19.26 -12.26
C TYR A 207 2.65 18.84 -10.81
N ILE A 208 1.54 18.73 -10.13
CA ILE A 208 1.40 18.00 -8.87
C ILE A 208 0.97 16.57 -9.18
N LEU A 209 1.43 15.62 -8.36
CA LEU A 209 1.24 14.19 -8.57
C LEU A 209 0.43 13.58 -7.43
N SER A 210 -0.51 12.68 -7.77
CA SER A 210 -1.08 11.72 -6.82
C SER A 210 -1.08 10.32 -7.43
N VAL A 211 -0.79 9.29 -6.63
CA VAL A 211 -0.69 7.91 -7.07
C VAL A 211 -1.56 6.99 -6.20
N GLY A 212 -2.40 6.18 -6.84
CA GLY A 212 -3.28 5.21 -6.18
C GLY A 212 -4.55 4.93 -6.96
N THR A 213 -5.30 3.92 -6.56
CA THR A 213 -6.61 3.63 -7.16
C THR A 213 -7.50 4.88 -7.10
N ILE A 214 -8.16 5.22 -8.22
CA ILE A 214 -9.02 6.40 -8.30
C ILE A 214 -10.36 6.07 -7.65
N GLU A 215 -10.44 6.28 -6.34
CA GLU A 215 -11.61 5.98 -5.51
C GLU A 215 -11.89 7.14 -4.52
N GLU A 216 -13.12 7.24 -4.05
CA GLU A 216 -13.61 8.35 -3.23
C GLU A 216 -12.73 8.61 -2.00
N ARG A 217 -12.33 7.57 -1.30
CA ARG A 217 -11.48 7.64 -0.11
C ARG A 217 -10.13 8.32 -0.35
N LYS A 218 -9.57 8.19 -1.56
CA LYS A 218 -8.30 8.84 -1.95
C LYS A 218 -8.46 10.34 -2.22
N ASN A 219 -9.70 10.80 -2.30
CA ASN A 219 -10.09 12.21 -2.31
C ASN A 219 -9.43 13.07 -3.41
N ALA A 220 -9.24 12.48 -4.59
CA ALA A 220 -8.68 13.21 -5.74
C ALA A 220 -9.52 14.44 -6.14
N LEU A 221 -10.82 14.44 -5.81
CA LEU A 221 -11.70 15.59 -6.07
C LEU A 221 -11.25 16.85 -5.30
N ALA A 222 -10.70 16.69 -4.09
CA ALA A 222 -10.16 17.84 -3.34
C ALA A 222 -8.99 18.48 -4.09
N ILE A 223 -8.12 17.66 -4.74
CA ILE A 223 -7.01 18.18 -5.56
C ILE A 223 -7.56 18.91 -6.78
N VAL A 224 -8.55 18.33 -7.48
CA VAL A 224 -9.16 18.97 -8.65
C VAL A 224 -9.79 20.33 -8.27
N LYS A 225 -10.50 20.40 -7.15
CA LYS A 225 -11.04 21.66 -6.63
C LYS A 225 -9.96 22.68 -6.23
N ALA A 226 -8.85 22.20 -5.64
CA ALA A 226 -7.74 23.07 -5.26
C ALA A 226 -7.07 23.74 -6.48
N LEU A 227 -7.17 23.16 -7.70
CA LEU A 227 -6.66 23.79 -8.92
C LEU A 227 -7.31 25.12 -9.24
N GLU A 228 -8.54 25.40 -8.77
CA GLU A 228 -9.21 26.69 -8.96
C GLU A 228 -8.50 27.85 -8.22
N TYR A 229 -7.66 27.52 -7.22
CA TYR A 229 -6.89 28.46 -6.41
C TYR A 229 -5.40 28.48 -6.76
N LEU A 230 -4.99 27.69 -7.74
CA LEU A 230 -3.59 27.50 -8.13
C LEU A 230 -3.31 28.05 -9.54
N PRO A 231 -2.07 28.47 -9.86
CA PRO A 231 -1.72 28.99 -11.18
C PRO A 231 -2.13 28.05 -12.30
N ASP A 232 -2.56 28.61 -13.44
CA ASP A 232 -3.08 27.86 -14.58
C ASP A 232 -2.03 26.93 -15.21
N GLU A 233 -0.75 27.25 -15.09
CA GLU A 233 0.35 26.44 -15.60
C GLU A 233 0.62 25.19 -14.74
N LEU A 234 0.05 25.12 -13.54
CA LEU A 234 0.20 23.97 -12.68
C LEU A 234 -0.92 22.96 -12.95
N HIS A 235 -0.53 21.80 -13.47
CA HIS A 235 -1.44 20.73 -13.80
C HIS A 235 -1.51 19.67 -12.69
N PHE A 236 -2.49 18.78 -12.76
CA PHE A 236 -2.60 17.61 -11.89
C PHE A 236 -2.46 16.31 -12.69
N VAL A 237 -1.50 15.48 -12.31
CA VAL A 237 -1.31 14.12 -12.84
C VAL A 237 -1.77 13.11 -11.80
N LEU A 238 -2.78 12.31 -12.15
CA LEU A 238 -3.33 11.26 -11.32
C LEU A 238 -3.02 9.89 -11.92
N VAL A 239 -2.14 9.14 -11.27
CA VAL A 239 -1.74 7.79 -11.70
C VAL A 239 -2.51 6.74 -10.90
N GLY A 240 -3.28 5.91 -11.59
CA GLY A 240 -3.98 4.82 -10.90
C GLY A 240 -5.06 4.14 -11.72
N ARG A 241 -5.51 3.00 -11.19
CA ARG A 241 -6.62 2.27 -11.80
C ARG A 241 -7.92 3.06 -11.62
N PRO A 242 -8.67 3.35 -12.70
CA PRO A 242 -9.95 4.02 -12.62
C PRO A 242 -11.02 3.13 -11.95
N THR A 243 -11.94 3.76 -11.23
CA THR A 243 -13.20 3.18 -10.74
C THR A 243 -14.36 4.06 -11.21
N ALA A 244 -15.60 3.73 -10.84
CA ALA A 244 -16.76 4.55 -11.16
C ALA A 244 -16.63 6.00 -10.64
N TYR A 245 -15.84 6.23 -9.60
CA TYR A 245 -15.57 7.56 -9.04
C TYR A 245 -14.96 8.56 -10.04
N ILE A 246 -14.28 8.07 -11.09
CA ILE A 246 -13.72 8.93 -12.15
C ILE A 246 -14.78 9.79 -12.85
N HIS A 247 -16.03 9.32 -12.92
CA HIS A 247 -17.12 10.07 -13.53
C HIS A 247 -17.43 11.35 -12.75
N GLN A 248 -17.39 11.28 -11.42
CA GLN A 248 -17.60 12.45 -10.54
C GLN A 248 -16.48 13.49 -10.74
N LEU A 249 -15.22 13.03 -10.87
CA LEU A 249 -14.09 13.92 -11.18
C LEU A 249 -14.31 14.64 -12.52
N LYS A 250 -14.62 13.89 -13.59
CA LYS A 250 -14.83 14.43 -14.94
C LYS A 250 -16.01 15.40 -15.00
N GLU A 251 -17.09 15.12 -14.27
CA GLU A 251 -18.24 16.00 -14.19
C GLU A 251 -17.85 17.36 -13.56
N PHE A 252 -17.12 17.32 -12.43
CA PHE A 252 -16.63 18.54 -11.80
C PHE A 252 -15.68 19.32 -12.70
N MET A 253 -14.69 18.61 -13.33
CA MET A 253 -13.73 19.22 -14.25
C MET A 253 -14.45 19.95 -15.40
N THR A 254 -15.50 19.34 -15.95
CA THR A 254 -16.28 19.96 -17.04
C THR A 254 -16.99 21.23 -16.58
N LYS A 255 -17.58 21.22 -15.38
CA LYS A 255 -18.27 22.38 -14.81
C LYS A 255 -17.31 23.53 -14.47
N ALA A 256 -16.09 23.18 -14.03
CA ALA A 256 -15.08 24.16 -13.61
C ALA A 256 -14.10 24.57 -14.75
N GLY A 257 -14.21 23.99 -15.96
CA GLY A 257 -13.31 24.30 -17.07
C GLY A 257 -11.88 23.77 -16.86
N LEU A 258 -11.70 22.69 -16.10
CA LEU A 258 -10.39 22.14 -15.70
C LEU A 258 -9.94 20.93 -16.51
N GLN A 259 -10.62 20.62 -17.65
CA GLN A 259 -10.36 19.38 -18.41
C GLN A 259 -8.92 19.28 -18.88
N ASP A 260 -8.33 20.39 -19.31
CA ASP A 260 -6.98 20.44 -19.86
C ASP A 260 -5.89 20.44 -18.78
N ARG A 261 -6.27 20.68 -17.51
CA ARG A 261 -5.34 20.74 -16.38
C ARG A 261 -5.23 19.41 -15.59
N VAL A 262 -6.04 18.38 -15.89
CA VAL A 262 -6.05 17.10 -15.17
C VAL A 262 -5.75 15.94 -16.10
N HIS A 263 -4.69 15.20 -15.82
CA HIS A 263 -4.20 14.09 -16.63
C HIS A 263 -4.33 12.77 -15.87
N PHE A 264 -5.08 11.82 -16.47
CA PHE A 264 -5.27 10.48 -15.90
C PHE A 264 -4.33 9.49 -16.57
N LEU A 265 -3.51 8.81 -15.78
CA LEU A 265 -2.62 7.76 -16.23
C LEU A 265 -2.99 6.43 -15.56
N HIS A 266 -2.95 5.34 -16.33
CA HIS A 266 -3.15 3.98 -15.82
C HIS A 266 -2.28 2.98 -16.57
N GLY A 267 -2.00 1.83 -15.92
CA GLY A 267 -1.18 0.79 -16.55
C GLY A 267 0.29 1.18 -16.73
N ILE A 268 0.79 2.11 -15.92
CA ILE A 268 2.18 2.55 -15.96
C ILE A 268 3.09 1.43 -15.45
N PRO A 269 4.13 1.03 -16.19
CA PRO A 269 5.15 0.13 -15.71
C PRO A 269 5.83 0.66 -14.43
N SER A 270 6.17 -0.25 -13.52
CA SER A 270 6.82 0.14 -12.25
C SER A 270 8.14 0.89 -12.47
N ASP A 271 8.87 0.59 -13.54
CA ASP A 271 10.16 1.20 -13.85
C ASP A 271 10.04 2.66 -14.36
N ASP A 272 8.88 3.06 -14.87
CA ASP A 272 8.61 4.43 -15.31
C ASP A 272 8.10 5.34 -14.18
N LEU A 273 7.50 4.76 -13.12
CA LEU A 273 6.95 5.53 -11.99
C LEU A 273 7.97 6.45 -11.31
N PRO A 274 9.22 6.02 -11.01
CA PRO A 274 10.21 6.92 -10.41
C PRO A 274 10.49 8.18 -11.25
N ALA A 275 10.48 8.08 -12.58
CA ALA A 275 10.64 9.23 -13.46
C ALA A 275 9.47 10.22 -13.34
N ILE A 276 8.24 9.70 -13.22
CA ILE A 276 7.02 10.51 -13.03
C ILE A 276 7.06 11.23 -11.66
N TYR A 277 7.43 10.52 -10.59
CA TYR A 277 7.59 11.13 -9.26
C TYR A 277 8.67 12.23 -9.29
N GLN A 278 9.88 11.90 -9.77
CA GLN A 278 11.02 12.83 -9.78
C GLN A 278 10.84 14.04 -10.70
N SER A 279 9.85 14.04 -11.56
CA SER A 279 9.51 15.17 -12.45
C SER A 279 8.36 16.03 -11.91
N ALA A 280 7.67 15.57 -10.85
CA ALA A 280 6.59 16.31 -10.22
C ALA A 280 7.11 17.44 -9.34
N GLU A 281 6.36 18.53 -9.22
CA GLU A 281 6.68 19.61 -8.29
C GLU A 281 6.34 19.27 -6.85
N THR A 282 5.23 18.58 -6.64
CA THR A 282 4.74 18.19 -5.30
C THR A 282 3.93 16.92 -5.40
N PHE A 283 4.07 16.03 -4.43
CA PHE A 283 3.19 14.90 -4.25
C PHE A 283 2.04 15.27 -3.30
N VAL A 284 0.81 15.03 -3.73
CA VAL A 284 -0.39 15.41 -2.99
C VAL A 284 -1.22 14.18 -2.68
N TYR A 285 -1.46 13.91 -1.37
CA TYR A 285 -2.14 12.71 -0.93
C TYR A 285 -3.22 13.00 0.13
N PRO A 286 -4.36 13.60 -0.28
CA PRO A 286 -5.41 14.04 0.63
C PRO A 286 -6.36 12.91 1.05
N SER A 287 -5.86 11.69 1.11
CA SER A 287 -6.65 10.49 1.43
C SER A 287 -7.31 10.63 2.81
N VAL A 288 -8.61 10.36 2.88
CA VAL A 288 -9.40 10.49 4.11
C VAL A 288 -8.92 9.51 5.18
N TYR A 289 -8.55 8.31 4.77
CA TYR A 289 -8.04 7.29 5.69
C TYR A 289 -7.18 6.24 4.96
N GLU A 290 -6.06 5.87 5.58
CA GLU A 290 -5.12 4.85 5.08
C GLU A 290 -4.63 3.92 6.20
N GLY A 291 -4.03 2.81 5.81
CA GLY A 291 -3.35 1.94 6.75
C GLY A 291 -1.91 2.37 7.04
N PHE A 292 -1.21 2.94 6.02
CA PHE A 292 0.13 3.50 6.21
C PHE A 292 0.41 4.70 5.28
N GLY A 293 0.64 4.51 4.00
CA GLY A 293 0.96 5.60 3.09
C GLY A 293 2.23 5.38 2.26
N ILE A 294 2.41 4.17 1.74
CA ILE A 294 3.57 3.84 0.88
C ILE A 294 3.83 4.89 -0.21
N PRO A 295 2.82 5.45 -0.93
CA PRO A 295 3.06 6.47 -1.94
C PRO A 295 3.72 7.75 -1.41
N ILE A 296 3.55 8.07 -0.13
CA ILE A 296 4.28 9.17 0.52
C ILE A 296 5.77 8.83 0.61
N LEU A 297 6.13 7.61 1.00
CA LEU A 297 7.54 7.18 1.04
C LEU A 297 8.16 7.18 -0.35
N GLU A 298 7.42 6.74 -1.37
CA GLU A 298 7.84 6.80 -2.77
C GLU A 298 8.16 8.23 -3.20
N ALA A 299 7.33 9.20 -2.81
CA ALA A 299 7.55 10.62 -3.06
C ALA A 299 8.78 11.17 -2.32
N LEU A 300 8.90 10.88 -1.03
CA LEU A 300 10.05 11.32 -0.22
C LEU A 300 11.37 10.77 -0.76
N HIS A 301 11.44 9.47 -1.08
CA HIS A 301 12.61 8.85 -1.72
C HIS A 301 12.91 9.44 -3.10
N SER A 302 11.89 9.86 -3.83
CA SER A 302 12.03 10.54 -5.12
C SER A 302 12.54 11.98 -4.98
N GLY A 303 12.61 12.52 -3.75
CA GLY A 303 13.12 13.86 -3.45
C GLY A 303 12.16 14.97 -3.88
N ILE A 304 10.86 14.80 -3.65
CA ILE A 304 9.84 15.82 -3.90
C ILE A 304 9.06 16.13 -2.61
N PRO A 305 8.60 17.39 -2.44
CA PRO A 305 7.77 17.77 -1.31
C PRO A 305 6.47 16.99 -1.25
N VAL A 306 5.95 16.77 -0.05
CA VAL A 306 4.70 16.05 0.21
C VAL A 306 3.69 16.96 0.90
N VAL A 307 2.46 16.98 0.38
CA VAL A 307 1.27 17.52 1.05
C VAL A 307 0.27 16.37 1.24
N ALA A 308 -0.11 16.08 2.48
CA ALA A 308 -0.99 14.96 2.79
C ALA A 308 -2.14 15.37 3.71
N ALA A 309 -3.12 14.49 3.87
CA ALA A 309 -4.18 14.72 4.85
C ALA A 309 -3.71 14.40 6.27
N THR A 310 -4.23 15.17 7.26
CA THR A 310 -4.08 14.87 8.68
C THR A 310 -5.14 13.89 9.18
N GLY A 311 -4.93 13.33 10.37
CA GLY A 311 -5.93 12.55 11.12
C GLY A 311 -5.93 11.04 10.84
N SER A 312 -4.92 10.53 10.14
CA SER A 312 -4.72 9.09 9.94
C SER A 312 -3.26 8.67 10.18
N CYS A 313 -2.75 7.71 9.45
CA CYS A 313 -1.35 7.26 9.53
C CYS A 313 -0.40 8.03 8.59
N LEU A 314 -0.88 8.99 7.84
CA LEU A 314 -0.08 9.66 6.80
C LEU A 314 1.06 10.49 7.41
N GLU A 315 0.86 11.01 8.62
CA GLU A 315 1.88 11.71 9.40
C GLU A 315 3.03 10.77 9.82
N GLU A 316 2.69 9.49 10.08
CA GLU A 316 3.69 8.46 10.40
C GLU A 316 4.58 8.13 9.19
N ALA A 317 4.03 8.19 7.97
CA ALA A 317 4.77 7.96 6.73
C ALA A 317 5.54 9.21 6.27
N GLY A 318 4.92 10.40 6.36
CA GLY A 318 5.45 11.63 5.79
C GLY A 318 6.40 12.43 6.71
N GLY A 319 6.35 12.17 8.03
CA GLY A 319 7.20 12.85 9.01
C GLY A 319 6.87 14.34 9.21
N GLU A 320 7.68 15.01 10.02
CA GLU A 320 7.43 16.39 10.48
C GLU A 320 7.63 17.45 9.39
N HIS A 321 8.39 17.15 8.33
CA HIS A 321 8.72 18.09 7.26
C HIS A 321 7.80 17.98 6.04
N SER A 322 6.76 17.15 6.07
CA SER A 322 5.65 17.20 5.13
C SER A 322 4.58 18.18 5.60
N LEU A 323 3.77 18.71 4.70
CA LEU A 323 2.63 19.57 5.05
C LEU A 323 1.36 18.74 5.19
N TYR A 324 0.57 19.04 6.22
CA TYR A 324 -0.66 18.31 6.51
C TYR A 324 -1.85 19.27 6.60
N VAL A 325 -2.95 18.85 5.97
CA VAL A 325 -4.20 19.63 5.94
C VAL A 325 -5.39 18.71 6.20
N SER A 326 -6.50 19.26 6.68
CA SER A 326 -7.74 18.48 6.76
C SER A 326 -8.15 17.97 5.38
N PRO A 327 -8.58 16.70 5.20
CA PRO A 327 -9.00 16.18 3.91
C PRO A 327 -10.23 16.90 3.34
N HIS A 328 -10.92 17.71 4.14
CA HIS A 328 -12.10 18.49 3.76
C HIS A 328 -11.80 19.97 3.51
N ASP A 329 -10.57 20.42 3.73
CA ASP A 329 -10.13 21.81 3.56
C ASP A 329 -9.43 22.01 2.21
N VAL A 330 -10.21 22.35 1.19
CA VAL A 330 -9.73 22.56 -0.19
C VAL A 330 -8.84 23.78 -0.31
N GLU A 331 -9.18 24.89 0.35
CA GLU A 331 -8.38 26.12 0.32
C GLU A 331 -7.07 25.93 1.06
N GLY A 332 -7.10 25.28 2.23
CA GLY A 332 -5.89 24.89 2.95
C GLY A 332 -5.00 23.95 2.14
N LEU A 333 -5.59 23.03 1.36
CA LEU A 333 -4.85 22.16 0.44
C LEU A 333 -4.15 22.97 -0.65
N ALA A 334 -4.84 23.90 -1.29
CA ALA A 334 -4.26 24.79 -2.29
C ALA A 334 -3.14 25.66 -1.71
N ALA A 335 -3.37 26.25 -0.53
CA ALA A 335 -2.34 27.04 0.17
C ALA A 335 -1.10 26.20 0.52
N ALA A 336 -1.29 24.97 1.00
CA ALA A 336 -0.19 24.06 1.29
C ALA A 336 0.60 23.68 0.03
N ILE A 337 -0.08 23.41 -1.09
CA ILE A 337 0.57 23.15 -2.40
C ILE A 337 1.37 24.37 -2.84
N ALA A 338 0.80 25.58 -2.79
CA ALA A 338 1.48 26.81 -3.16
C ALA A 338 2.76 27.03 -2.31
N ARG A 339 2.70 26.78 -1.00
CA ARG A 339 3.86 26.89 -0.10
C ARG A 339 5.00 25.94 -0.46
N THR A 340 4.73 24.77 -1.03
CA THR A 340 5.81 23.87 -1.48
C THR A 340 6.65 24.45 -2.63
N GLN A 341 6.20 25.56 -3.24
CA GLN A 341 6.95 26.25 -4.31
C GLN A 341 7.92 27.31 -3.74
N GLU A 342 7.81 27.67 -2.46
CA GLU A 342 8.74 28.59 -1.80
C GLU A 342 10.15 27.96 -1.74
N PRO A 343 11.18 28.57 -2.33
CA PRO A 343 12.48 27.91 -2.52
C PRO A 343 13.12 27.39 -1.23
N SER A 344 13.06 28.17 -0.14
CA SER A 344 13.66 27.79 1.15
C SER A 344 12.91 26.63 1.80
N LEU A 345 11.58 26.69 1.84
CA LEU A 345 10.74 25.63 2.39
C LEU A 345 10.87 24.34 1.56
N ARG A 346 10.82 24.46 0.23
CA ARG A 346 10.99 23.34 -0.68
C ARG A 346 12.32 22.61 -0.44
N ALA A 347 13.43 23.35 -0.33
CA ALA A 347 14.74 22.75 -0.09
C ALA A 347 14.77 21.96 1.23
N THR A 348 14.24 22.56 2.31
CA THR A 348 14.12 21.89 3.62
C THR A 348 13.25 20.64 3.55
N MET A 349 12.07 20.72 2.92
CA MET A 349 11.16 19.57 2.78
C MET A 349 11.81 18.40 2.03
N ILE A 350 12.57 18.68 0.98
CA ILE A 350 13.28 17.65 0.21
C ILE A 350 14.41 17.03 1.04
N GLU A 351 15.26 17.84 1.67
CA GLU A 351 16.40 17.36 2.44
C GLU A 351 15.94 16.51 3.63
N GLU A 352 15.05 17.04 4.44
CA GLU A 352 14.56 16.36 5.64
C GLU A 352 13.64 15.17 5.29
N GLY A 353 12.86 15.28 4.20
CA GLY A 353 12.05 14.20 3.69
C GLY A 353 12.90 12.99 3.25
N LEU A 354 14.03 13.23 2.57
CA LEU A 354 14.98 12.17 2.20
C LEU A 354 15.60 11.51 3.43
N LYS A 355 15.97 12.28 4.46
CA LYS A 355 16.48 11.74 5.73
C LYS A 355 15.41 10.90 6.44
N TRP A 356 14.17 11.39 6.48
CA TRP A 356 13.05 10.67 7.08
C TRP A 356 12.78 9.34 6.41
N ALA A 357 12.75 9.32 5.08
CA ALA A 357 12.47 8.13 4.28
C ALA A 357 13.51 7.00 4.49
N GLN A 358 14.74 7.31 4.89
CA GLN A 358 15.77 6.31 5.19
C GLN A 358 15.46 5.41 6.41
N ARG A 359 14.43 5.75 7.19
CA ARG A 359 14.00 4.95 8.35
C ARG A 359 13.17 3.74 7.96
N PHE A 360 12.76 3.67 6.70
CA PHE A 360 11.87 2.67 6.13
C PHE A 360 12.57 1.91 4.99
#